data_4a4af5ba344050a163d7ac4a494f3ec6
#
_entry.id   4a4af5ba344050a163d7ac4a494f3ec6
#
_cell.length_a   1.000
_cell.length_b   1.000
_cell.length_c   1.000
_cell.angle_alpha   90.00
_cell.angle_beta   90.00
_cell.angle_gamma   90.00
#
_symmetry.space_group_name_H-M   'P 1'
#
loop_
_entity.id
_entity.type
_entity.pdbx_description
1 polymer ?
#
loop_
_entity_poly.entity_id
_entity_poly.type
_entity_poly.pdbx_seq_one_letter_code
_entity_poly.pdbx_strand_id
1 'polypeptide(L)'
;NVGGYLNIRHGADGKSYLDLHSESISESSQKIEFGRNMLDFEEYVDASSVFTYLIPLGARDESTDKPIDITSVNGGKNYVMSETGVALYGNIYRTYTWDDVTIPSNLLTKAKKLLADSIAEATTLTIPAVDLHLLDVTVEKISIGNKVRVQSIPHNIDEDFVCTKIVLDLLAPDQS
;
A
#
# COMPACT_ATOMS: atom_id res chain seq x y z
N ASN A 1 -11.16 -10.00 4.07
CA ASN A 1 -9.77 -9.57 4.29
C ASN A 1 -9.78 -8.25 5.05
N VAL A 2 -9.29 -8.25 6.26
CA VAL A 2 -9.03 -7.02 7.02
C VAL A 2 -7.59 -6.67 6.67
N GLY A 3 -7.38 -5.63 5.84
CA GLY A 3 -6.05 -5.13 5.56
C GLY A 3 -5.44 -4.50 6.82
N GLY A 4 -4.11 -4.41 6.91
CA GLY A 4 -3.41 -3.80 8.01
C GLY A 4 -2.15 -4.56 8.43
N TYR A 5 -1.51 -4.05 9.48
CA TYR A 5 -0.27 -4.59 10.04
C TYR A 5 -0.53 -5.21 11.39
N LEU A 6 -0.02 -6.43 11.60
CA LEU A 6 -0.08 -7.13 12.88
C LEU A 6 1.22 -6.89 13.66
N ASN A 7 1.07 -6.50 14.93
CA ASN A 7 2.20 -6.35 15.85
C ASN A 7 1.97 -7.19 17.12
N ILE A 8 3.02 -7.86 17.58
CA ILE A 8 2.99 -8.59 18.86
C ILE A 8 3.68 -7.71 19.92
N ARG A 9 2.89 -7.28 20.89
CA ARG A 9 3.37 -6.47 22.02
C ARG A 9 3.40 -7.31 23.28
N HIS A 10 4.52 -7.28 24.00
CA HIS A 10 4.64 -7.90 25.30
C HIS A 10 4.33 -6.88 26.41
N GLY A 11 3.31 -7.16 27.20
CA GLY A 11 2.90 -6.30 28.32
C GLY A 11 3.78 -6.50 29.57
N ALA A 12 3.81 -5.50 30.43
CA ALA A 12 4.48 -5.59 31.73
C ALA A 12 3.84 -6.64 32.67
N ASP A 13 2.64 -7.11 32.36
CA ASP A 13 1.90 -8.19 33.02
C ASP A 13 2.33 -9.59 32.56
N GLY A 14 3.36 -9.71 31.72
CA GLY A 14 3.88 -10.95 31.17
C GLY A 14 3.01 -11.58 30.07
N LYS A 15 1.99 -10.87 29.61
CA LYS A 15 1.11 -11.35 28.50
C LYS A 15 1.57 -10.80 27.16
N SER A 16 1.27 -11.55 26.11
CA SER A 16 1.44 -11.11 24.74
C SER A 16 0.10 -10.66 24.16
N TYR A 17 0.11 -9.52 23.51
CA TYR A 17 -1.03 -8.90 22.86
C TYR A 17 -0.79 -8.89 21.35
N LEU A 18 -1.84 -9.14 20.58
CA LEU A 18 -1.83 -9.00 19.13
C LEU A 18 -2.58 -7.74 18.76
N ASP A 19 -1.84 -6.72 18.36
CA ASP A 19 -2.39 -5.43 17.95
C ASP A 19 -2.53 -5.38 16.43
N LEU A 20 -3.69 -4.95 15.92
CA LEU A 20 -3.95 -4.73 14.49
C LEU A 20 -3.97 -3.23 14.21
N HIS A 21 -3.08 -2.77 13.34
CA HIS A 21 -2.98 -1.40 12.89
C HIS A 21 -3.47 -1.28 11.45
N SER A 22 -4.32 -0.27 11.15
CA SER A 22 -4.93 -0.10 9.83
C SER A 22 -3.99 0.47 8.77
N GLU A 23 -3.03 1.33 9.17
CA GLU A 23 -2.15 2.05 8.25
C GLU A 23 -0.67 1.76 8.47
N SER A 24 -0.19 1.92 9.70
CA SER A 24 1.20 1.65 10.11
C SER A 24 1.24 1.26 11.57
N ILE A 25 2.32 0.62 12.01
CA ILE A 25 2.48 0.23 13.43
C ILE A 25 2.83 1.46 14.27
N SER A 26 3.77 2.28 13.79
CA SER A 26 4.19 3.54 14.41
C SER A 26 4.84 4.46 13.37
N GLU A 27 5.04 5.72 13.72
CA GLU A 27 5.83 6.67 12.94
C GLU A 27 7.28 6.64 13.40
N SER A 28 8.23 6.62 12.46
CA SER A 28 9.65 6.71 12.75
C SER A 28 10.03 8.17 12.98
N SER A 29 10.86 8.41 13.98
CA SER A 29 11.50 9.72 14.17
C SER A 29 12.65 9.95 13.17
N GLN A 30 13.20 8.87 12.59
CA GLN A 30 14.15 8.98 11.51
C GLN A 30 13.46 9.31 10.18
N LYS A 31 14.15 10.14 9.39
CA LYS A 31 13.84 10.40 7.99
C LYS A 31 14.93 9.83 7.11
N ILE A 32 14.57 9.45 5.89
CA ILE A 32 15.53 9.11 4.83
C ILE A 32 15.64 10.33 3.92
N GLU A 33 16.82 10.95 3.89
CA GLU A 33 17.06 12.21 3.17
C GLU A 33 18.20 12.06 2.17
N PHE A 34 17.97 12.51 0.93
CA PHE A 34 19.01 12.61 -0.10
C PHE A 34 20.13 13.58 0.35
N GLY A 35 21.38 13.13 0.24
CA GLY A 35 22.56 13.89 0.70
C GLY A 35 22.83 13.76 2.21
N ARG A 36 22.08 12.95 2.94
CA ARG A 36 22.30 12.68 4.37
C ARG A 36 22.52 11.19 4.66
N ASN A 37 21.49 10.39 4.55
CA ASN A 37 21.55 8.96 4.84
C ASN A 37 20.95 8.09 3.73
N MET A 38 20.39 8.68 2.67
CA MET A 38 20.02 7.97 1.44
C MET A 38 21.29 7.73 0.62
N LEU A 39 21.61 6.48 0.35
CA LEU A 39 22.78 6.10 -0.45
C LEU A 39 22.46 6.04 -1.95
N ASP A 40 21.27 5.56 -2.27
CA ASP A 40 20.77 5.40 -3.62
C ASP A 40 19.25 5.48 -3.64
N PHE A 41 18.67 5.46 -4.82
CA PHE A 41 17.21 5.49 -5.00
C PHE A 41 16.84 4.65 -6.22
N GLU A 42 16.04 3.64 -6.00
CA GLU A 42 15.50 2.81 -7.06
C GLU A 42 13.97 2.76 -6.92
N GLU A 43 13.28 3.27 -7.93
CA GLU A 43 11.83 3.17 -8.06
C GLU A 43 11.51 2.04 -9.04
N TYR A 44 10.79 1.04 -8.55
CA TYR A 44 10.28 -0.04 -9.38
C TYR A 44 8.78 0.07 -9.49
N VAL A 45 8.28 0.24 -10.71
CA VAL A 45 6.85 0.25 -11.02
C VAL A 45 6.47 -1.05 -11.70
N ASP A 46 5.76 -1.93 -10.98
CA ASP A 46 5.14 -3.10 -11.59
C ASP A 46 3.80 -2.74 -12.22
N ALA A 47 3.82 -2.34 -13.48
CA ALA A 47 2.63 -2.00 -14.24
C ALA A 47 1.79 -3.22 -14.66
N SER A 48 2.25 -4.46 -14.45
CA SER A 48 1.56 -5.67 -14.88
C SER A 48 0.25 -5.91 -14.12
N SER A 49 0.18 -5.47 -12.87
CA SER A 49 -1.00 -5.58 -12.00
C SER A 49 -1.88 -4.33 -11.99
N VAL A 50 -1.40 -3.22 -12.56
CA VAL A 50 -2.10 -1.94 -12.57
C VAL A 50 -3.33 -1.99 -13.44
N PHE A 51 -4.42 -1.43 -12.95
CA PHE A 51 -5.58 -1.05 -13.75
C PHE A 51 -6.15 0.25 -13.20
N THR A 52 -6.68 1.09 -14.09
CA THR A 52 -7.18 2.43 -13.78
C THR A 52 -8.71 2.52 -13.93
N TYR A 53 -9.29 1.52 -14.59
CA TYR A 53 -10.73 1.27 -14.71
C TYR A 53 -11.03 -0.15 -14.26
N LEU A 54 -12.04 -0.30 -13.40
CA LEU A 54 -12.51 -1.60 -12.94
C LEU A 54 -14.01 -1.74 -13.20
N ILE A 55 -14.39 -2.82 -13.90
CA ILE A 55 -15.78 -3.24 -14.09
C ILE A 55 -16.04 -4.37 -13.09
N PRO A 56 -16.71 -4.08 -11.96
CA PRO A 56 -17.01 -5.08 -10.96
C PRO A 56 -18.28 -5.85 -11.33
N LEU A 57 -18.21 -7.15 -11.16
CA LEU A 57 -19.35 -8.04 -11.29
C LEU A 57 -19.57 -8.79 -9.99
N GLY A 58 -20.82 -8.88 -9.55
CA GLY A 58 -21.20 -9.65 -8.36
C GLY A 58 -21.71 -11.04 -8.71
N ALA A 59 -22.38 -11.66 -7.74
CA ALA A 59 -23.08 -12.93 -7.91
C ALA A 59 -24.12 -12.85 -9.04
N ARG A 60 -24.48 -13.98 -9.61
CA ARG A 60 -25.59 -14.05 -10.56
C ARG A 60 -26.91 -13.91 -9.84
N ASP A 61 -27.75 -13.05 -10.37
CA ASP A 61 -29.14 -12.92 -9.94
C ASP A 61 -29.94 -14.11 -10.48
N GLU A 62 -30.56 -14.88 -9.59
CA GLU A 62 -31.30 -16.12 -9.96
C GLU A 62 -32.50 -15.85 -10.88
N SER A 63 -33.07 -14.65 -10.84
CA SER A 63 -34.25 -14.28 -11.62
C SER A 63 -33.93 -13.85 -13.05
N THR A 64 -32.77 -13.22 -13.24
CA THR A 64 -32.36 -12.65 -14.53
C THR A 64 -31.19 -13.37 -15.20
N ASP A 65 -30.54 -14.29 -14.49
CA ASP A 65 -29.29 -14.97 -14.85
C ASP A 65 -28.16 -14.01 -15.26
N LYS A 66 -28.22 -12.75 -14.79
CA LYS A 66 -27.20 -11.73 -15.04
C LYS A 66 -26.35 -11.50 -13.80
N PRO A 67 -25.07 -11.22 -13.96
CA PRO A 67 -24.26 -10.79 -12.81
C PRO A 67 -24.75 -9.45 -12.28
N ILE A 68 -24.78 -9.31 -10.97
CA ILE A 68 -25.07 -8.05 -10.30
C ILE A 68 -23.95 -7.05 -10.66
N ASP A 69 -24.33 -5.85 -11.00
CA ASP A 69 -23.43 -4.73 -11.29
C ASP A 69 -23.66 -3.54 -10.35
N ILE A 70 -22.86 -2.50 -10.53
CA ILE A 70 -22.92 -1.28 -9.68
C ILE A 70 -23.73 -0.13 -10.30
N THR A 71 -24.35 -0.33 -11.45
CA THR A 71 -25.02 0.71 -12.24
C THR A 71 -26.08 1.47 -11.42
N SER A 72 -26.86 0.74 -10.62
CA SER A 72 -27.94 1.30 -9.78
C SER A 72 -27.45 2.20 -8.65
N VAL A 73 -26.22 2.03 -8.18
CA VAL A 73 -25.62 2.73 -7.02
C VAL A 73 -24.46 3.63 -7.39
N ASN A 74 -24.09 3.70 -8.68
CA ASN A 74 -22.92 4.42 -9.16
C ASN A 74 -23.26 5.44 -10.28
N GLY A 75 -24.42 6.09 -10.17
CA GLY A 75 -24.85 7.13 -11.11
C GLY A 75 -24.99 6.65 -12.56
N GLY A 76 -25.43 5.41 -12.75
CA GLY A 76 -25.62 4.82 -14.08
C GLY A 76 -24.34 4.25 -14.72
N LYS A 77 -23.19 4.29 -14.05
CA LYS A 77 -21.93 3.74 -14.55
C LYS A 77 -21.70 2.33 -14.00
N ASN A 78 -21.33 1.39 -14.87
CA ASN A 78 -21.01 0.02 -14.49
C ASN A 78 -19.53 -0.18 -14.12
N TYR A 79 -18.74 0.89 -13.99
CA TYR A 79 -17.31 0.87 -13.68
C TYR A 79 -16.97 1.89 -12.60
N VAL A 80 -15.84 1.68 -11.93
CA VAL A 80 -15.13 2.68 -11.14
C VAL A 80 -13.82 3.05 -11.83
N MET A 81 -13.35 4.28 -11.64
CA MET A 81 -12.08 4.76 -12.20
C MET A 81 -11.30 5.58 -11.17
N SER A 82 -9.99 5.64 -11.34
CA SER A 82 -9.09 6.51 -10.60
C SER A 82 -8.53 7.58 -11.53
N GLU A 83 -8.84 8.85 -11.25
CA GLU A 83 -8.31 9.99 -12.03
C GLU A 83 -6.79 10.08 -11.91
N THR A 84 -6.25 9.87 -10.71
CA THR A 84 -4.79 9.84 -10.47
C THR A 84 -4.14 8.68 -11.20
N GLY A 85 -4.73 7.48 -11.15
CA GLY A 85 -4.23 6.33 -11.88
C GLY A 85 -4.23 6.56 -13.40
N VAL A 86 -5.29 7.15 -13.94
CA VAL A 86 -5.37 7.49 -15.38
C VAL A 86 -4.31 8.52 -15.76
N ALA A 87 -4.05 9.52 -14.92
CA ALA A 87 -3.02 10.51 -15.18
C ALA A 87 -1.60 9.91 -15.22
N LEU A 88 -1.32 8.90 -14.38
CA LEU A 88 -0.02 8.25 -14.27
C LEU A 88 0.18 7.13 -15.32
N TYR A 89 -0.84 6.29 -15.53
CA TYR A 89 -0.71 5.02 -16.27
C TYR A 89 -1.59 4.96 -17.52
N GLY A 90 -2.42 5.98 -17.77
CA GLY A 90 -3.39 5.96 -18.85
C GLY A 90 -4.63 5.11 -18.56
N ASN A 91 -5.39 4.77 -19.62
CA ASN A 91 -6.63 4.00 -19.49
C ASN A 91 -6.34 2.51 -19.55
N ILE A 92 -6.37 1.81 -18.42
CA ILE A 92 -6.17 0.37 -18.31
C ILE A 92 -7.44 -0.24 -17.69
N TYR A 93 -8.12 -1.08 -18.46
CA TYR A 93 -9.39 -1.68 -18.06
C TYR A 93 -9.21 -3.08 -17.52
N ARG A 94 -9.93 -3.38 -16.43
CA ARG A 94 -10.02 -4.73 -15.86
C ARG A 94 -11.45 -5.04 -15.46
N THR A 95 -11.84 -6.31 -15.62
CA THR A 95 -13.07 -6.85 -15.04
C THR A 95 -12.71 -7.77 -13.90
N TYR A 96 -13.45 -7.68 -12.79
CA TYR A 96 -13.28 -8.57 -11.66
C TYR A 96 -14.63 -9.04 -11.14
N THR A 97 -14.74 -10.33 -10.82
CA THR A 97 -15.99 -10.94 -10.33
C THR A 97 -15.87 -11.36 -8.88
N TRP A 98 -16.86 -11.00 -8.08
CA TRP A 98 -17.06 -11.47 -6.69
C TRP A 98 -18.35 -12.27 -6.64
N ASP A 99 -18.25 -13.60 -6.77
CA ASP A 99 -19.41 -14.50 -6.82
C ASP A 99 -20.18 -14.58 -5.49
N ASP A 100 -19.59 -14.07 -4.40
CA ASP A 100 -20.18 -14.01 -3.06
C ASP A 100 -20.93 -12.69 -2.78
N VAL A 101 -20.87 -11.69 -3.67
CA VAL A 101 -21.42 -10.37 -3.44
C VAL A 101 -22.76 -10.20 -4.16
N THR A 102 -23.83 -10.13 -3.37
CA THR A 102 -25.23 -10.02 -3.85
C THR A 102 -25.78 -8.59 -3.74
N ILE A 103 -25.08 -7.66 -3.11
CA ILE A 103 -25.54 -6.30 -2.85
C ILE A 103 -24.69 -5.30 -3.65
N PRO A 104 -25.29 -4.49 -4.57
CA PRO A 104 -24.56 -3.53 -5.41
C PRO A 104 -23.70 -2.52 -4.66
N SER A 105 -24.16 -2.01 -3.50
CA SER A 105 -23.38 -1.06 -2.69
C SER A 105 -22.12 -1.69 -2.08
N ASN A 106 -22.20 -2.97 -1.67
CA ASN A 106 -21.05 -3.71 -1.16
C ASN A 106 -20.04 -3.99 -2.31
N LEU A 107 -20.56 -4.31 -3.50
CA LEU A 107 -19.77 -4.50 -4.70
C LEU A 107 -19.00 -3.21 -5.06
N LEU A 108 -19.68 -2.06 -5.01
CA LEU A 108 -19.07 -0.76 -5.25
C LEU A 108 -17.95 -0.46 -4.25
N THR A 109 -18.14 -0.77 -2.96
CA THR A 109 -17.14 -0.56 -1.92
C THR A 109 -15.92 -1.45 -2.13
N LYS A 110 -16.11 -2.75 -2.43
CA LYS A 110 -15.03 -3.68 -2.76
C LYS A 110 -14.28 -3.23 -4.01
N ALA A 111 -15.00 -2.77 -5.04
CA ALA A 111 -14.40 -2.32 -6.29
C ALA A 111 -13.52 -1.08 -6.12
N LYS A 112 -13.98 -0.09 -5.35
CA LYS A 112 -13.19 1.12 -5.04
C LYS A 112 -11.92 0.78 -4.27
N LYS A 113 -12.02 -0.14 -3.31
CA LYS A 113 -10.87 -0.60 -2.54
C LYS A 113 -9.85 -1.31 -3.44
N LEU A 114 -10.28 -2.31 -4.23
CA LEU A 114 -9.39 -3.06 -5.11
C LEU A 114 -8.69 -2.16 -6.13
N LEU A 115 -9.40 -1.15 -6.66
CA LEU A 115 -8.83 -0.17 -7.57
C LEU A 115 -7.76 0.69 -6.89
N ALA A 116 -8.02 1.16 -5.68
CA ALA A 116 -7.04 1.94 -4.91
C ALA A 116 -5.81 1.11 -4.56
N ASP A 117 -6.01 -0.13 -4.09
CA ASP A 117 -4.93 -1.06 -3.75
C ASP A 117 -4.04 -1.34 -4.97
N SER A 118 -4.62 -1.56 -6.17
CA SER A 118 -3.84 -1.86 -7.39
C SER A 118 -2.92 -0.71 -7.82
N ILE A 119 -3.32 0.52 -7.55
CA ILE A 119 -2.52 1.71 -7.88
C ILE A 119 -1.44 1.93 -6.82
N ALA A 120 -1.79 1.76 -5.53
CA ALA A 120 -0.84 1.91 -4.44
C ALA A 120 0.26 0.83 -4.44
N GLU A 121 -0.09 -0.42 -4.80
CA GLU A 121 0.85 -1.54 -4.87
C GLU A 121 1.78 -1.49 -6.10
N ALA A 122 1.45 -0.67 -7.10
CA ALA A 122 2.21 -0.57 -8.34
C ALA A 122 3.60 0.02 -8.15
N THR A 123 3.77 0.89 -7.17
CA THR A 123 5.03 1.57 -6.92
C THR A 123 5.71 0.99 -5.68
N THR A 124 6.86 0.37 -5.91
CA THR A 124 7.74 -0.08 -4.82
C THR A 124 9.00 0.76 -4.84
N LEU A 125 9.29 1.40 -3.71
CA LEU A 125 10.55 2.09 -3.51
C LEU A 125 11.54 1.16 -2.83
N THR A 126 12.70 0.98 -3.46
CA THR A 126 13.86 0.36 -2.83
C THR A 126 14.89 1.47 -2.58
N ILE A 127 15.14 1.75 -1.32
CA ILE A 127 16.02 2.84 -0.92
C ILE A 127 17.16 2.27 -0.08
N PRO A 128 18.35 2.05 -0.66
CA PRO A 128 19.56 1.85 0.11
C PRO A 128 19.81 3.08 0.98
N ALA A 129 19.80 2.90 2.30
CA ALA A 129 19.96 3.98 3.25
C ALA A 129 20.74 3.52 4.48
N VAL A 130 21.52 4.42 5.07
CA VAL A 130 22.15 4.15 6.37
C VAL A 130 21.11 4.35 7.47
N ASP A 131 20.88 3.31 8.26
CA ASP A 131 20.11 3.46 9.51
C ASP A 131 20.96 4.23 10.53
N LEU A 132 20.57 5.47 10.82
CA LEU A 132 21.31 6.34 11.73
C LEU A 132 21.43 5.76 13.15
N HIS A 133 20.56 4.82 13.52
CA HIS A 133 20.67 4.08 14.77
C HIS A 133 22.00 3.30 14.88
N LEU A 134 22.55 2.86 13.76
CA LEU A 134 23.86 2.17 13.72
C LEU A 134 25.03 3.10 14.04
N LEU A 135 24.87 4.41 13.83
CA LEU A 135 25.86 5.44 14.12
C LEU A 135 25.64 6.06 15.50
N ASP A 136 24.38 6.20 15.93
CA ASP A 136 23.99 6.76 17.21
C ASP A 136 22.79 6.01 17.77
N VAL A 137 22.99 5.20 18.78
CA VAL A 137 21.95 4.39 19.44
C VAL A 137 20.83 5.20 20.10
N THR A 138 21.01 6.52 20.23
CA THR A 138 19.94 7.40 20.72
C THR A 138 18.90 7.72 19.66
N VAL A 139 19.22 7.46 18.37
CA VAL A 139 18.29 7.57 17.26
C VAL A 139 17.43 6.33 17.23
N GLU A 140 16.12 6.49 17.08
CA GLU A 140 15.20 5.36 16.98
C GLU A 140 15.47 4.50 15.73
N LYS A 141 15.50 3.19 15.91
CA LYS A 141 15.70 2.24 14.80
C LYS A 141 14.48 2.21 13.88
N ILE A 142 14.72 2.19 12.57
CA ILE A 142 13.66 1.90 11.59
C ILE A 142 13.27 0.42 11.68
N SER A 143 11.98 0.14 11.77
CA SER A 143 11.44 -1.21 11.86
C SER A 143 10.36 -1.45 10.81
N ILE A 144 10.13 -2.73 10.46
CA ILE A 144 9.04 -3.10 9.56
C ILE A 144 7.72 -2.64 10.17
N GLY A 145 6.86 -2.03 9.36
CA GLY A 145 5.60 -1.44 9.77
C GLY A 145 5.71 0.01 10.24
N ASN A 146 6.92 0.57 10.38
CA ASN A 146 7.07 1.99 10.65
C ASN A 146 6.73 2.82 9.41
N LYS A 147 6.07 3.95 9.63
CA LYS A 147 5.90 5.00 8.65
C LYS A 147 7.13 5.91 8.68
N VAL A 148 7.82 6.02 7.56
CA VAL A 148 9.09 6.73 7.43
C VAL A 148 8.96 7.83 6.39
N ARG A 149 9.35 9.05 6.74
CA ARG A 149 9.42 10.17 5.80
C ARG A 149 10.61 10.01 4.88
N VAL A 150 10.38 10.06 3.56
CA VAL A 150 11.42 10.05 2.52
C VAL A 150 11.44 11.39 1.83
N GLN A 151 12.60 12.04 1.82
CA GLN A 151 12.79 13.36 1.21
C GLN A 151 13.93 13.32 0.20
N SER A 152 13.61 13.59 -1.06
CA SER A 152 14.60 13.73 -2.13
C SER A 152 14.16 14.77 -3.15
N ILE A 153 14.69 15.99 -3.00
CA ILE A 153 14.39 17.09 -3.92
C ILE A 153 14.73 16.73 -5.37
N PRO A 154 15.90 16.13 -5.69
CA PRO A 154 16.24 15.79 -7.07
C PRO A 154 15.26 14.79 -7.71
N HIS A 155 14.63 13.92 -6.91
CA HIS A 155 13.68 12.92 -7.39
C HIS A 155 12.21 13.36 -7.21
N ASN A 156 11.99 14.62 -6.75
CA ASN A 156 10.66 15.17 -6.47
C ASN A 156 9.83 14.31 -5.51
N ILE A 157 10.50 13.77 -4.47
CA ILE A 157 9.88 12.94 -3.44
C ILE A 157 9.92 13.69 -2.11
N ASP A 158 8.77 13.82 -1.48
CA ASP A 158 8.60 14.28 -0.10
C ASP A 158 7.33 13.67 0.48
N GLU A 159 7.38 12.37 0.75
CA GLU A 159 6.21 11.57 1.14
C GLU A 159 6.55 10.59 2.26
N ASP A 160 5.50 10.07 2.90
CA ASP A 160 5.59 9.06 3.94
C ASP A 160 5.37 7.67 3.34
N PHE A 161 6.28 6.76 3.60
CA PHE A 161 6.20 5.36 3.17
C PHE A 161 6.19 4.43 4.36
N VAL A 162 5.46 3.32 4.25
CA VAL A 162 5.51 2.27 5.27
C VAL A 162 6.62 1.29 4.93
N CYS A 163 7.54 1.08 5.87
CA CYS A 163 8.61 0.11 5.73
C CYS A 163 8.03 -1.31 5.72
N THR A 164 8.08 -1.98 4.59
CA THR A 164 7.56 -3.34 4.42
C THR A 164 8.64 -4.40 4.46
N LYS A 165 9.88 -4.03 4.15
CA LYS A 165 11.03 -4.94 4.12
C LYS A 165 12.30 -4.19 4.49
N ILE A 166 13.16 -4.84 5.27
CA ILE A 166 14.51 -4.38 5.59
C ILE A 166 15.48 -5.48 5.19
N VAL A 167 16.50 -5.12 4.43
CA VAL A 167 17.61 -6.01 4.08
C VAL A 167 18.86 -5.40 4.70
N LEU A 168 19.57 -6.17 5.52
CA LEU A 168 20.81 -5.75 6.16
C LEU A 168 21.97 -6.59 5.62
N ASP A 169 23.01 -5.92 5.16
CA ASP A 169 24.28 -6.60 4.90
C ASP A 169 25.02 -6.78 6.23
N LEU A 170 25.17 -8.03 6.67
CA LEU A 170 25.84 -8.35 7.94
C LEU A 170 27.36 -8.15 7.89
N LEU A 171 27.94 -8.04 6.71
CA LEU A 171 29.40 -7.80 6.53
C LEU A 171 29.70 -6.30 6.42
N ALA A 172 28.75 -5.51 5.95
CA ALA A 172 28.87 -4.06 5.81
C ALA A 172 27.53 -3.38 6.18
N PRO A 173 27.12 -3.42 7.45
CA PRO A 173 25.81 -2.94 7.89
C PRO A 173 25.62 -1.43 7.70
N ASP A 174 26.68 -0.68 7.56
CA ASP A 174 26.72 0.76 7.27
C ASP A 174 26.44 1.11 5.80
N GLN A 175 26.34 0.09 4.93
CA GLN A 175 26.04 0.23 3.50
C GLN A 175 24.70 -0.44 3.11
N SER A 176 23.88 -0.80 4.10
CA SER A 176 22.61 -1.52 3.88
C SER A 176 21.42 -0.60 3.80
#